data_3c596cc299449ea03495b6a8cfb057ad
#
_entry.id   3c596cc299449ea03495b6a8cfb057ad
#
_cell.length_a   1.000
_cell.length_b   1.000
_cell.length_c   1.000
_cell.angle_alpha   90.00
_cell.angle_beta   90.00
_cell.angle_gamma   90.00
#
_symmetry.space_group_name_H-M   'P 1'
#
loop_
_entity.id
_entity.type
_entity.pdbx_description
1 polymer ?
#
loop_
_entity_poly.entity_id
_entity_poly.type
_entity_poly.pdbx_seq_one_letter_code
_entity_poly.pdbx_strand_id
1 'polypeptide(L)'
;MTDIGKLATEQRNAASEHIDRLPTLDMVRLINNEDKKVAGAVEAVCPQIAGAIDGIYARMQRGGRLIYTGCGTSGRLGVLDAAECPPTYSTDPERVRAVIAGGYGAMFAAVEGAEDDRSLGANDLKALHLTEDDSVVGIAASGRTPYVLGALDYAKSVGALTVAVTCCPGCEAEAHADIAISPAPGPEVITGSTRMKSGTAQKMILNMISTGVMVKLGKVYGNLMVDVKASNEKLRERCVRIVRQATGAEDAAARAALIETNYACKPAIVMLLLGVDKTGAETLLTRANGRVAAALEG
;
A
#
# COMPACT_ATOMS: atom_id res chain seq x y z
N MET A 1 -13.83 12.22 -27.96
CA MET A 1 -13.77 12.75 -26.57
C MET A 1 -14.80 11.98 -25.74
N THR A 2 -14.37 11.27 -24.72
CA THR A 2 -15.31 10.58 -23.82
C THR A 2 -16.03 11.65 -22.99
N ASP A 3 -17.34 11.57 -22.95
CA ASP A 3 -18.20 12.50 -22.22
C ASP A 3 -17.87 12.39 -20.70
N ILE A 4 -17.23 13.43 -20.15
CA ILE A 4 -16.83 13.50 -18.74
C ILE A 4 -18.04 13.31 -17.83
N GLY A 5 -19.23 13.80 -18.22
CA GLY A 5 -20.47 13.64 -17.46
C GLY A 5 -20.95 12.20 -17.26
N LYS A 6 -20.41 11.22 -18.00
CA LYS A 6 -20.73 9.79 -17.85
C LYS A 6 -19.86 9.08 -16.83
N LEU A 7 -18.77 9.68 -16.35
CA LEU A 7 -17.92 9.08 -15.34
C LEU A 7 -18.64 9.06 -14.00
N ALA A 8 -18.56 7.93 -13.29
CA ALA A 8 -19.17 7.77 -11.97
C ALA A 8 -18.67 8.81 -10.95
N THR A 9 -17.41 9.24 -11.09
CA THR A 9 -16.79 10.30 -10.24
C THR A 9 -17.34 11.70 -10.49
N GLU A 10 -17.95 11.96 -11.67
CA GLU A 10 -18.47 13.27 -12.08
C GLU A 10 -20.00 13.36 -11.98
N GLN A 11 -20.67 12.25 -11.66
CA GLN A 11 -22.11 12.22 -11.47
C GLN A 11 -22.52 12.92 -10.16
N ARG A 12 -23.70 13.54 -10.16
CA ARG A 12 -24.29 14.09 -8.94
C ARG A 12 -24.78 12.98 -8.03
N ASN A 13 -24.52 13.11 -6.73
CA ASN A 13 -25.07 12.21 -5.72
C ASN A 13 -26.46 12.73 -5.29
N ALA A 14 -27.49 11.97 -5.63
CA ALA A 14 -28.86 12.37 -5.30
C ALA A 14 -29.12 12.49 -3.78
N ALA A 15 -28.40 11.71 -2.95
CA ALA A 15 -28.55 11.78 -1.50
C ALA A 15 -28.04 13.11 -0.91
N SER A 16 -27.11 13.79 -1.61
CA SER A 16 -26.49 15.02 -1.12
C SER A 16 -26.89 16.27 -1.91
N GLU A 17 -27.95 16.20 -2.71
CA GLU A 17 -28.37 17.31 -3.60
C GLU A 17 -28.58 18.64 -2.87
N HIS A 18 -29.00 18.59 -1.61
CA HIS A 18 -29.29 19.75 -0.75
C HIS A 18 -28.41 19.83 0.49
N ILE A 19 -27.18 19.28 0.43
CA ILE A 19 -26.25 19.21 1.56
C ILE A 19 -25.92 20.59 2.15
N ASP A 20 -25.91 21.63 1.31
CA ASP A 20 -25.65 23.02 1.66
C ASP A 20 -26.70 23.62 2.60
N ARG A 21 -27.89 23.00 2.72
CA ARG A 21 -29.01 23.45 3.55
C ARG A 21 -29.16 22.66 4.83
N LEU A 22 -28.36 21.60 5.01
CA LEU A 22 -28.51 20.73 6.16
C LEU A 22 -27.92 21.34 7.44
N PRO A 23 -28.56 21.09 8.61
CA PRO A 23 -27.89 21.31 9.89
C PRO A 23 -26.58 20.49 9.94
N THR A 24 -25.58 21.00 10.67
CA THR A 24 -24.24 20.38 10.71
C THR A 24 -24.26 18.90 11.06
N LEU A 25 -25.07 18.48 12.04
CA LEU A 25 -25.16 17.07 12.44
C LEU A 25 -25.69 16.19 11.31
N ASP A 26 -26.71 16.66 10.60
CA ASP A 26 -27.31 15.90 9.50
C ASP A 26 -26.39 15.84 8.28
N MET A 27 -25.65 16.93 8.01
CA MET A 27 -24.57 16.94 7.01
C MET A 27 -23.50 15.87 7.33
N VAL A 28 -23.01 15.81 8.57
CA VAL A 28 -22.01 14.83 8.98
C VAL A 28 -22.57 13.40 8.90
N ARG A 29 -23.83 13.19 9.31
CA ARG A 29 -24.49 11.88 9.18
C ARG A 29 -24.63 11.42 7.73
N LEU A 30 -24.98 12.35 6.83
CA LEU A 30 -25.08 12.07 5.40
C LEU A 30 -23.74 11.65 4.83
N ILE A 31 -22.67 12.41 5.10
CA ILE A 31 -21.30 12.08 4.66
C ILE A 31 -20.91 10.68 5.19
N ASN A 32 -21.08 10.43 6.48
CA ASN A 32 -20.74 9.14 7.07
C ASN A 32 -21.57 7.98 6.48
N ASN A 33 -22.83 8.21 6.10
CA ASN A 33 -23.65 7.17 5.45
C ASN A 33 -23.16 6.85 4.04
N GLU A 34 -22.66 7.84 3.31
CA GLU A 34 -22.01 7.63 2.03
C GLU A 34 -20.66 6.88 2.19
N ASP A 35 -19.86 7.24 3.18
CA ASP A 35 -18.57 6.59 3.44
C ASP A 35 -18.71 5.11 3.82
N LYS A 36 -19.80 4.70 4.47
CA LYS A 36 -20.08 3.27 4.76
C LYS A 36 -20.13 2.39 3.52
N LYS A 37 -20.41 2.95 2.34
CA LYS A 37 -20.46 2.21 1.07
C LYS A 37 -19.07 1.81 0.57
N VAL A 38 -18.02 2.49 1.01
CA VAL A 38 -16.66 2.32 0.49
C VAL A 38 -16.12 0.92 0.77
N ALA A 39 -16.29 0.41 1.99
CA ALA A 39 -15.80 -0.92 2.35
C ALA A 39 -16.43 -2.02 1.49
N GLY A 40 -17.74 -1.96 1.25
CA GLY A 40 -18.43 -2.91 0.36
C GLY A 40 -17.98 -2.80 -1.10
N ALA A 41 -17.68 -1.59 -1.58
CA ALA A 41 -17.14 -1.41 -2.92
C ALA A 41 -15.73 -2.01 -3.06
N VAL A 42 -14.90 -1.87 -2.03
CA VAL A 42 -13.55 -2.49 -2.00
C VAL A 42 -13.63 -4.00 -1.86
N GLU A 43 -14.57 -4.53 -1.08
CA GLU A 43 -14.80 -5.99 -0.95
C GLU A 43 -15.04 -6.65 -2.31
N ALA A 44 -15.80 -6.01 -3.19
CA ALA A 44 -16.11 -6.53 -4.53
C ALA A 44 -14.86 -6.75 -5.42
N VAL A 45 -13.74 -6.08 -5.11
CA VAL A 45 -12.49 -6.16 -5.88
C VAL A 45 -11.36 -6.88 -5.11
N CYS A 46 -11.67 -7.54 -3.99
CA CYS A 46 -10.68 -8.32 -3.24
C CYS A 46 -9.93 -9.38 -4.07
N PRO A 47 -10.57 -10.10 -5.02
CA PRO A 47 -9.84 -11.04 -5.88
C PRO A 47 -8.73 -10.37 -6.71
N GLN A 48 -8.98 -9.18 -7.26
CA GLN A 48 -8.00 -8.43 -8.03
C GLN A 48 -6.87 -7.90 -7.12
N ILE A 49 -7.20 -7.45 -5.91
CA ILE A 49 -6.22 -7.04 -4.90
C ILE A 49 -5.30 -8.23 -4.55
N ALA A 50 -5.88 -9.41 -4.33
CA ALA A 50 -5.10 -10.62 -4.05
C ALA A 50 -4.15 -10.97 -5.21
N GLY A 51 -4.62 -10.90 -6.46
CA GLY A 51 -3.79 -11.11 -7.64
C GLY A 51 -2.64 -10.11 -7.73
N ALA A 52 -2.88 -8.83 -7.40
CA ALA A 52 -1.85 -7.80 -7.36
C ALA A 52 -0.80 -8.10 -6.27
N ILE A 53 -1.25 -8.47 -5.06
CA ILE A 53 -0.34 -8.86 -3.95
C ILE A 53 0.56 -10.02 -4.40
N ASP A 54 0.00 -11.07 -5.02
CA ASP A 54 0.75 -12.25 -5.46
C ASP A 54 1.78 -11.89 -6.53
N GLY A 55 1.39 -11.09 -7.53
CA GLY A 55 2.28 -10.64 -8.60
C GLY A 55 3.42 -9.74 -8.10
N ILE A 56 3.12 -8.80 -7.21
CA ILE A 56 4.11 -7.91 -6.59
C ILE A 56 5.07 -8.72 -5.70
N TYR A 57 4.53 -9.59 -4.85
CA TYR A 57 5.34 -10.46 -4.00
C TYR A 57 6.35 -11.28 -4.80
N ALA A 58 5.91 -11.93 -5.89
CA ALA A 58 6.78 -12.72 -6.74
C ALA A 58 7.96 -11.92 -7.31
N ARG A 59 7.72 -10.65 -7.68
CA ARG A 59 8.77 -9.75 -8.16
C ARG A 59 9.69 -9.27 -7.05
N MET A 60 9.13 -8.90 -5.91
CA MET A 60 9.92 -8.48 -4.76
C MET A 60 10.82 -9.59 -4.21
N GLN A 61 10.44 -10.86 -4.35
CA GLN A 61 11.33 -12.00 -4.02
C GLN A 61 12.58 -12.05 -4.91
N ARG A 62 12.50 -11.59 -6.16
CA ARG A 62 13.65 -11.53 -7.08
C ARG A 62 14.47 -10.24 -6.95
N GLY A 63 14.14 -9.39 -5.98
CA GLY A 63 14.85 -8.13 -5.74
C GLY A 63 14.12 -6.88 -6.25
N GLY A 64 13.01 -7.03 -6.95
CA GLY A 64 12.20 -5.93 -7.48
C GLY A 64 11.54 -5.07 -6.41
N ARG A 65 10.89 -3.98 -6.82
CA ARG A 65 10.30 -2.94 -5.97
C ARG A 65 8.80 -2.81 -6.22
N LEU A 66 8.10 -2.29 -5.22
CA LEU A 66 6.74 -1.76 -5.37
C LEU A 66 6.82 -0.25 -5.53
N ILE A 67 6.28 0.29 -6.62
CA ILE A 67 6.32 1.71 -6.93
C ILE A 67 4.90 2.22 -7.17
N TYR A 68 4.47 3.18 -6.34
CA TYR A 68 3.22 3.90 -6.52
C TYR A 68 3.42 5.12 -7.41
N THR A 69 2.44 5.42 -8.26
CA THR A 69 2.45 6.63 -9.09
C THR A 69 1.04 7.21 -9.20
N GLY A 70 0.92 8.53 -9.11
CA GLY A 70 -0.38 9.20 -9.18
C GLY A 70 -0.29 10.70 -9.08
N CYS A 71 -1.45 11.38 -9.21
CA CYS A 71 -1.56 12.83 -9.14
C CYS A 71 -2.43 13.24 -7.94
N GLY A 72 -2.23 14.45 -7.42
CA GLY A 72 -3.08 15.03 -6.38
C GLY A 72 -3.26 14.11 -5.17
N THR A 73 -4.51 13.88 -4.76
CA THR A 73 -4.85 12.99 -3.62
C THR A 73 -4.34 11.56 -3.84
N SER A 74 -4.51 11.01 -5.03
CA SER A 74 -4.07 9.65 -5.36
C SER A 74 -2.55 9.48 -5.21
N GLY A 75 -1.76 10.44 -5.73
CA GLY A 75 -0.31 10.44 -5.55
C GLY A 75 0.11 10.59 -4.09
N ARG A 76 -0.57 11.47 -3.32
CA ARG A 76 -0.31 11.66 -1.88
C ARG A 76 -0.55 10.38 -1.08
N LEU A 77 -1.61 9.63 -1.40
CA LEU A 77 -1.89 8.34 -0.76
C LEU A 77 -0.80 7.30 -1.05
N GLY A 78 -0.28 7.27 -2.28
CA GLY A 78 0.86 6.43 -2.64
C GLY A 78 2.11 6.77 -1.84
N VAL A 79 2.43 8.08 -1.71
CA VAL A 79 3.56 8.54 -0.89
C VAL A 79 3.37 8.19 0.59
N LEU A 80 2.15 8.39 1.12
CA LEU A 80 1.83 8.03 2.50
C LEU A 80 2.07 6.55 2.77
N ASP A 81 1.52 5.66 1.94
CA ASP A 81 1.66 4.21 2.13
C ASP A 81 3.13 3.76 2.02
N ALA A 82 3.87 4.27 1.04
CA ALA A 82 5.29 3.97 0.88
C ALA A 82 6.12 4.42 2.10
N ALA A 83 5.86 5.62 2.62
CA ALA A 83 6.58 6.19 3.77
C ALA A 83 6.38 5.41 5.08
N GLU A 84 5.25 4.71 5.23
CA GLU A 84 4.94 3.92 6.42
C GLU A 84 5.56 2.51 6.41
N CYS A 85 6.04 2.01 5.27
CA CYS A 85 6.66 0.68 5.18
C CYS A 85 8.00 0.57 5.95
N PRO A 86 8.95 1.52 5.85
CA PRO A 86 10.21 1.44 6.60
C PRO A 86 10.05 1.41 8.13
N PRO A 87 9.27 2.29 8.78
CA PRO A 87 9.12 2.25 10.23
C PRO A 87 8.32 1.01 10.72
N THR A 88 7.42 0.46 9.89
CA THR A 88 6.55 -0.66 10.26
C THR A 88 7.25 -2.01 10.08
N TYR A 89 7.94 -2.19 8.95
CA TYR A 89 8.47 -3.48 8.52
C TYR A 89 10.00 -3.52 8.40
N SER A 90 10.69 -2.45 8.81
CA SER A 90 12.15 -2.30 8.63
C SER A 90 12.61 -2.58 7.19
N THR A 91 11.79 -2.19 6.22
CA THR A 91 12.16 -2.30 4.82
C THR A 91 13.15 -1.20 4.44
N ASP A 92 14.01 -1.49 3.47
CA ASP A 92 14.75 -0.45 2.79
C ASP A 92 13.75 0.52 2.13
N PRO A 93 13.90 1.86 2.30
CA PRO A 93 13.05 2.85 1.65
C PRO A 93 12.96 2.69 0.12
N GLU A 94 13.99 2.12 -0.50
CA GLU A 94 13.99 1.85 -1.94
C GLU A 94 13.07 0.69 -2.36
N ARG A 95 12.65 -0.16 -1.42
CA ARG A 95 11.81 -1.34 -1.73
C ARG A 95 10.34 -1.00 -1.99
N VAL A 96 9.83 0.03 -1.33
CA VAL A 96 8.49 0.58 -1.58
C VAL A 96 8.64 2.07 -1.78
N ARG A 97 8.39 2.53 -2.99
CA ARG A 97 8.56 3.93 -3.39
C ARG A 97 7.27 4.53 -3.92
N ALA A 98 7.24 5.84 -3.97
CA ALA A 98 6.17 6.55 -4.67
C ALA A 98 6.74 7.74 -5.45
N VAL A 99 6.15 8.01 -6.61
CA VAL A 99 6.31 9.23 -7.37
C VAL A 99 4.97 9.93 -7.51
N ILE A 100 4.97 11.24 -7.39
CA ILE A 100 3.77 12.07 -7.51
C ILE A 100 3.99 13.11 -8.60
N ALA A 101 3.01 13.29 -9.49
CA ALA A 101 3.07 14.31 -10.53
C ALA A 101 3.34 15.70 -9.94
N GLY A 102 4.35 16.39 -10.48
CA GLY A 102 4.84 17.65 -9.94
C GLY A 102 5.88 17.54 -8.82
N GLY A 103 6.30 16.29 -8.46
CA GLY A 103 7.39 16.03 -7.54
C GLY A 103 7.07 16.33 -6.08
N TYR A 104 8.13 16.49 -5.24
CA TYR A 104 7.98 16.64 -3.79
C TYR A 104 7.05 17.78 -3.35
N GLY A 105 7.07 18.91 -4.06
CA GLY A 105 6.20 20.06 -3.75
C GLY A 105 4.70 19.76 -3.86
N ALA A 106 4.33 18.80 -4.71
CA ALA A 106 2.94 18.39 -4.92
C ALA A 106 2.31 17.68 -3.70
N MET A 107 3.10 17.28 -2.72
CA MET A 107 2.60 16.79 -1.42
C MET A 107 1.84 17.88 -0.65
N PHE A 108 2.27 19.13 -0.74
CA PHE A 108 1.79 20.24 0.07
C PHE A 108 0.90 21.20 -0.70
N ALA A 109 1.12 21.34 -2.01
CA ALA A 109 0.35 22.23 -2.88
C ALA A 109 0.02 21.55 -4.21
N ALA A 110 -1.09 21.95 -4.85
CA ALA A 110 -1.39 21.47 -6.19
C ALA A 110 -0.37 22.05 -7.19
N VAL A 111 0.11 21.19 -8.10
CA VAL A 111 0.94 21.60 -9.24
C VAL A 111 0.06 21.46 -10.48
N GLU A 112 -0.41 22.59 -11.01
CA GLU A 112 -1.31 22.62 -12.16
C GLU A 112 -0.62 22.08 -13.41
N GLY A 113 -1.38 21.36 -14.26
CA GLY A 113 -0.92 20.83 -15.53
C GLY A 113 -0.04 19.56 -15.43
N ALA A 114 0.48 19.22 -14.25
CA ALA A 114 1.33 18.02 -14.11
C ALA A 114 0.56 16.71 -14.36
N GLU A 115 -0.75 16.68 -14.10
CA GLU A 115 -1.59 15.48 -14.34
C GLU A 115 -1.89 15.26 -15.82
N ASP A 116 -1.82 16.30 -16.66
CA ASP A 116 -2.15 16.25 -18.08
C ASP A 116 -0.96 15.80 -18.95
N ASP A 117 0.24 15.76 -18.39
CA ASP A 117 1.46 15.38 -19.11
C ASP A 117 1.75 13.87 -19.02
N ARG A 118 1.40 13.16 -20.11
CA ARG A 118 1.67 11.71 -20.25
C ARG A 118 3.18 11.40 -20.26
N SER A 119 4.00 12.30 -20.83
CA SER A 119 5.44 12.11 -20.91
C SER A 119 6.13 12.25 -19.56
N LEU A 120 5.62 13.10 -18.70
CA LEU A 120 6.10 13.32 -17.34
C LEU A 120 6.02 12.01 -16.53
N GLY A 121 4.87 11.30 -16.58
CA GLY A 121 4.70 10.03 -15.87
C GLY A 121 5.72 8.97 -16.30
N ALA A 122 5.98 8.85 -17.61
CA ALA A 122 7.01 7.97 -18.13
C ALA A 122 8.42 8.39 -17.67
N ASN A 123 8.73 9.70 -17.68
CA ASN A 123 10.05 10.23 -17.32
C ASN A 123 10.36 10.06 -15.84
N ASP A 124 9.37 10.25 -14.95
CA ASP A 124 9.53 10.03 -13.53
C ASP A 124 9.90 8.56 -13.21
N LEU A 125 9.30 7.61 -13.93
CA LEU A 125 9.66 6.19 -13.78
C LEU A 125 11.01 5.85 -14.44
N LYS A 126 11.36 6.47 -15.55
CA LYS A 126 12.71 6.33 -16.16
C LYS A 126 13.80 6.73 -15.20
N ALA A 127 13.60 7.82 -14.46
CA ALA A 127 14.55 8.29 -13.46
C ALA A 127 14.78 7.30 -12.30
N LEU A 128 13.84 6.39 -12.08
CA LEU A 128 13.96 5.30 -11.11
C LEU A 128 14.69 4.06 -11.67
N HIS A 129 15.10 4.07 -12.94
CA HIS A 129 15.72 2.92 -13.59
C HIS A 129 14.91 1.63 -13.40
N LEU A 130 13.64 1.67 -13.84
CA LEU A 130 12.71 0.54 -13.73
C LEU A 130 13.25 -0.70 -14.44
N THR A 131 12.99 -1.87 -13.84
CA THR A 131 13.33 -3.18 -14.39
C THR A 131 12.07 -4.07 -14.51
N GLU A 132 12.20 -5.19 -15.18
CA GLU A 132 11.14 -6.20 -15.32
C GLU A 132 10.73 -6.84 -13.97
N ASP A 133 11.59 -6.77 -12.95
CA ASP A 133 11.30 -7.25 -11.61
C ASP A 133 10.53 -6.24 -10.76
N ASP A 134 10.35 -5.02 -11.22
CA ASP A 134 9.57 -4.00 -10.50
C ASP A 134 8.06 -4.17 -10.74
N SER A 135 7.28 -3.57 -9.86
CA SER A 135 5.82 -3.48 -9.97
C SER A 135 5.38 -2.03 -9.81
N VAL A 136 4.57 -1.54 -10.73
CA VAL A 136 4.06 -0.17 -10.73
C VAL A 136 2.56 -0.18 -10.50
N VAL A 137 2.11 0.55 -9.47
CA VAL A 137 0.70 0.77 -9.16
C VAL A 137 0.35 2.20 -9.53
N GLY A 138 -0.36 2.35 -10.64
CA GLY A 138 -0.90 3.63 -11.12
C GLY A 138 -2.24 3.94 -10.46
N ILE A 139 -2.34 5.10 -9.80
CA ILE A 139 -3.48 5.47 -8.97
C ILE A 139 -4.18 6.69 -9.57
N ALA A 140 -5.43 6.53 -10.01
CA ALA A 140 -6.22 7.61 -10.59
C ALA A 140 -7.72 7.37 -10.36
N ALA A 141 -8.42 8.22 -9.61
CA ALA A 141 -9.83 8.02 -9.28
C ALA A 141 -10.71 7.89 -10.55
N SER A 142 -10.53 8.76 -11.54
CA SER A 142 -11.25 8.71 -12.82
C SER A 142 -10.72 7.65 -13.79
N GLY A 143 -9.51 7.14 -13.56
CA GLY A 143 -8.84 6.20 -14.46
C GLY A 143 -8.46 6.77 -15.83
N ARG A 144 -8.31 8.11 -15.97
CA ARG A 144 -8.02 8.79 -17.25
C ARG A 144 -6.84 9.73 -17.20
N THR A 145 -6.23 9.90 -16.06
CA THR A 145 -5.15 10.86 -15.82
C THR A 145 -3.96 10.57 -16.75
N PRO A 146 -3.62 11.46 -17.69
CA PRO A 146 -2.59 11.21 -18.70
C PRO A 146 -1.23 10.83 -18.10
N TYR A 147 -0.81 11.51 -17.03
CA TYR A 147 0.40 11.16 -16.29
C TYR A 147 0.44 9.68 -15.88
N VAL A 148 -0.67 9.16 -15.30
CA VAL A 148 -0.75 7.76 -14.85
C VAL A 148 -0.75 6.79 -16.03
N LEU A 149 -1.46 7.13 -17.11
CA LEU A 149 -1.46 6.30 -18.33
C LEU A 149 -0.05 6.20 -18.93
N GLY A 150 0.67 7.33 -19.02
CA GLY A 150 2.06 7.34 -19.50
C GLY A 150 3.02 6.56 -18.63
N ALA A 151 2.84 6.61 -17.30
CA ALA A 151 3.60 5.81 -16.35
C ALA A 151 3.36 4.31 -16.54
N LEU A 152 2.09 3.87 -16.65
CA LEU A 152 1.73 2.47 -16.88
C LEU A 152 2.26 1.95 -18.22
N ASP A 153 2.11 2.72 -19.30
CA ASP A 153 2.65 2.33 -20.62
C ASP A 153 4.16 2.13 -20.58
N TYR A 154 4.89 3.06 -19.95
CA TYR A 154 6.34 2.92 -19.81
C TYR A 154 6.70 1.69 -18.98
N ALA A 155 6.05 1.49 -17.83
CA ALA A 155 6.27 0.32 -16.97
C ALA A 155 6.05 -0.99 -17.73
N LYS A 156 4.96 -1.08 -18.51
CA LYS A 156 4.65 -2.23 -19.37
C LYS A 156 5.69 -2.46 -20.45
N SER A 157 6.22 -1.39 -21.05
CA SER A 157 7.27 -1.48 -22.08
C SER A 157 8.60 -2.03 -21.56
N VAL A 158 8.87 -1.89 -20.25
CA VAL A 158 10.06 -2.43 -19.56
C VAL A 158 9.83 -3.87 -19.06
N GLY A 159 8.60 -4.39 -19.09
CA GLY A 159 8.24 -5.71 -18.58
C GLY A 159 7.88 -5.71 -17.08
N ALA A 160 7.82 -4.55 -16.44
CA ALA A 160 7.34 -4.44 -15.06
C ALA A 160 5.86 -4.82 -14.94
N LEU A 161 5.44 -5.34 -13.77
CA LEU A 161 4.02 -5.58 -13.50
C LEU A 161 3.30 -4.24 -13.39
N THR A 162 2.19 -4.10 -14.09
CA THR A 162 1.35 -2.91 -14.03
C THR A 162 0.02 -3.19 -13.35
N VAL A 163 -0.33 -2.35 -12.36
CA VAL A 163 -1.60 -2.40 -11.65
C VAL A 163 -2.26 -1.04 -11.73
N ALA A 164 -3.52 -0.97 -12.18
CA ALA A 164 -4.31 0.25 -12.14
C ALA A 164 -5.26 0.22 -10.92
N VAL A 165 -5.22 1.26 -10.08
CA VAL A 165 -6.17 1.47 -8.98
C VAL A 165 -7.04 2.67 -9.31
N THR A 166 -8.31 2.42 -9.63
CA THR A 166 -9.26 3.46 -10.05
C THR A 166 -10.54 3.42 -9.20
N CYS A 167 -11.50 4.32 -9.48
CA CYS A 167 -12.84 4.26 -8.89
C CYS A 167 -13.95 4.31 -9.97
N CYS A 168 -13.59 4.06 -11.22
CA CYS A 168 -14.47 4.04 -12.39
C CYS A 168 -14.25 2.75 -13.17
N PRO A 169 -15.03 1.67 -12.94
CA PRO A 169 -14.97 0.46 -13.75
C PRO A 169 -15.15 0.75 -15.24
N GLY A 170 -14.37 0.06 -16.07
CA GLY A 170 -14.38 0.26 -17.52
C GLY A 170 -13.65 1.49 -18.02
N CYS A 171 -12.80 2.12 -17.17
CA CYS A 171 -12.02 3.30 -17.53
C CYS A 171 -10.80 2.96 -18.39
N GLU A 172 -10.18 3.99 -18.98
CA GLU A 172 -9.04 3.85 -19.89
C GLU A 172 -7.83 3.16 -19.23
N ALA A 173 -7.53 3.46 -17.96
CA ALA A 173 -6.39 2.91 -17.25
C ALA A 173 -6.40 1.38 -17.13
N GLU A 174 -7.59 0.74 -17.18
CA GLU A 174 -7.69 -0.72 -17.13
C GLU A 174 -7.02 -1.39 -18.35
N ALA A 175 -7.12 -0.78 -19.53
CA ALA A 175 -6.47 -1.28 -20.74
C ALA A 175 -4.94 -1.12 -20.73
N HIS A 176 -4.41 -0.23 -19.88
CA HIS A 176 -2.99 0.03 -19.74
C HIS A 176 -2.29 -0.79 -18.65
N ALA A 177 -3.04 -1.58 -17.88
CA ALA A 177 -2.51 -2.38 -16.79
C ALA A 177 -2.72 -3.89 -17.01
N ASP A 178 -1.87 -4.70 -16.38
CA ASP A 178 -2.03 -6.16 -16.34
C ASP A 178 -3.11 -6.57 -15.34
N ILE A 179 -3.26 -5.78 -14.27
CA ILE A 179 -4.29 -5.99 -13.25
C ILE A 179 -5.02 -4.67 -13.01
N ALA A 180 -6.35 -4.70 -13.14
CA ALA A 180 -7.21 -3.56 -12.84
C ALA A 180 -7.96 -3.79 -11.51
N ILE A 181 -7.90 -2.81 -10.60
CA ILE A 181 -8.60 -2.79 -9.32
C ILE A 181 -9.48 -1.54 -9.31
N SER A 182 -10.76 -1.71 -9.66
CA SER A 182 -11.68 -0.60 -9.90
C SER A 182 -12.95 -0.74 -9.05
N PRO A 183 -12.89 -0.46 -7.72
CA PRO A 183 -14.10 -0.37 -6.90
C PRO A 183 -15.00 0.75 -7.40
N ALA A 184 -16.30 0.60 -7.19
CA ALA A 184 -17.31 1.57 -7.58
C ALA A 184 -17.99 2.17 -6.31
N PRO A 185 -17.35 3.13 -5.59
CA PRO A 185 -17.93 3.72 -4.38
C PRO A 185 -19.12 4.66 -4.68
N GLY A 186 -19.40 4.89 -5.97
CA GLY A 186 -20.44 5.80 -6.43
C GLY A 186 -20.05 7.29 -6.38
N PRO A 187 -20.95 8.19 -6.82
CA PRO A 187 -20.69 9.62 -6.87
C PRO A 187 -20.42 10.21 -5.48
N GLU A 188 -19.52 11.17 -5.43
CA GLU A 188 -19.12 11.84 -4.19
C GLU A 188 -20.25 12.72 -3.62
N VAL A 189 -20.22 12.96 -2.32
CA VAL A 189 -21.19 13.89 -1.68
C VAL A 189 -21.05 15.33 -2.18
N ILE A 190 -19.85 15.72 -2.59
CA ILE A 190 -19.60 16.92 -3.37
C ILE A 190 -19.10 16.48 -4.73
N THR A 191 -19.87 16.72 -5.76
CA THR A 191 -19.60 16.25 -7.13
C THR A 191 -18.17 16.56 -7.57
N GLY A 192 -17.48 15.57 -8.09
CA GLY A 192 -16.09 15.68 -8.55
C GLY A 192 -15.03 15.71 -7.45
N SER A 193 -15.40 15.75 -6.15
CA SER A 193 -14.45 15.80 -5.03
C SER A 193 -13.92 14.40 -4.67
N THR A 194 -13.15 13.79 -5.57
CA THR A 194 -12.65 12.41 -5.47
C THR A 194 -11.65 12.16 -4.33
N ARG A 195 -11.28 13.23 -3.59
CA ARG A 195 -10.51 13.08 -2.35
C ARG A 195 -11.26 12.38 -1.21
N MET A 196 -12.58 12.19 -1.33
CA MET A 196 -13.48 11.63 -0.30
C MET A 196 -13.61 10.11 -0.44
N LYS A 197 -14.74 9.58 -0.93
CA LYS A 197 -14.97 8.13 -1.05
C LYS A 197 -13.93 7.43 -1.92
N SER A 198 -13.61 8.02 -3.08
CA SER A 198 -12.59 7.48 -3.98
C SER A 198 -11.21 7.44 -3.31
N GLY A 199 -10.81 8.52 -2.64
CA GLY A 199 -9.57 8.55 -1.85
C GLY A 199 -9.56 7.50 -0.74
N THR A 200 -10.68 7.32 -0.02
CA THR A 200 -10.81 6.31 1.03
C THR A 200 -10.68 4.90 0.45
N ALA A 201 -11.33 4.61 -0.68
CA ALA A 201 -11.21 3.32 -1.37
C ALA A 201 -9.75 3.04 -1.78
N GLN A 202 -9.09 4.02 -2.41
CA GLN A 202 -7.69 3.91 -2.79
C GLN A 202 -6.79 3.64 -1.58
N LYS A 203 -6.95 4.41 -0.49
CA LYS A 203 -6.19 4.19 0.76
C LYS A 203 -6.36 2.76 1.29
N MET A 204 -7.57 2.22 1.31
CA MET A 204 -7.83 0.85 1.74
C MET A 204 -7.10 -0.16 0.86
N ILE A 205 -7.15 0.00 -0.46
CA ILE A 205 -6.50 -0.89 -1.43
C ILE A 205 -4.97 -0.84 -1.28
N LEU A 206 -4.36 0.35 -1.20
CA LEU A 206 -2.91 0.49 -1.05
C LEU A 206 -2.43 -0.17 0.24
N ASN A 207 -3.13 0.05 1.38
CA ASN A 207 -2.80 -0.61 2.63
C ASN A 207 -2.95 -2.15 2.55
N MET A 208 -3.95 -2.68 1.84
CA MET A 208 -4.09 -4.12 1.62
C MET A 208 -2.92 -4.66 0.78
N ILE A 209 -2.51 -3.95 -0.27
CA ILE A 209 -1.39 -4.34 -1.14
C ILE A 209 -0.09 -4.37 -0.35
N SER A 210 0.31 -3.25 0.26
CA SER A 210 1.58 -3.17 0.99
C SER A 210 1.63 -4.14 2.16
N THR A 211 0.58 -4.18 2.99
CA THR A 211 0.50 -5.10 4.12
C THR A 211 0.52 -6.55 3.66
N GLY A 212 -0.29 -6.92 2.66
CA GLY A 212 -0.34 -8.28 2.13
C GLY A 212 1.01 -8.76 1.57
N VAL A 213 1.70 -7.90 0.83
CA VAL A 213 3.05 -8.18 0.33
C VAL A 213 4.04 -8.36 1.49
N MET A 214 4.01 -7.48 2.51
CA MET A 214 4.90 -7.57 3.68
C MET A 214 4.61 -8.82 4.51
N VAL A 215 3.35 -9.23 4.67
CA VAL A 215 2.97 -10.50 5.30
C VAL A 215 3.58 -11.68 4.55
N LYS A 216 3.46 -11.70 3.20
CA LYS A 216 4.03 -12.77 2.36
C LYS A 216 5.56 -12.78 2.38
N LEU A 217 6.21 -11.62 2.51
CA LEU A 217 7.66 -11.49 2.71
C LEU A 217 8.14 -11.90 4.12
N GLY A 218 7.23 -12.36 4.99
CA GLY A 218 7.56 -12.83 6.33
C GLY A 218 7.89 -11.71 7.32
N LYS A 219 7.36 -10.51 7.11
CA LYS A 219 7.56 -9.35 8.00
C LYS A 219 6.72 -9.41 9.27
N VAL A 220 5.85 -10.42 9.39
CA VAL A 220 4.98 -10.65 10.54
C VAL A 220 5.06 -12.10 11.02
N TYR A 221 4.68 -12.32 12.28
CA TYR A 221 4.43 -13.65 12.84
C TYR A 221 3.06 -13.63 13.56
N GLY A 222 2.12 -14.44 13.10
CA GLY A 222 0.72 -14.21 13.40
C GLY A 222 0.30 -12.80 12.96
N ASN A 223 -0.21 -11.98 13.87
CA ASN A 223 -0.50 -10.57 13.66
C ASN A 223 0.52 -9.63 14.33
N LEU A 224 1.67 -10.16 14.74
CA LEU A 224 2.72 -9.40 15.40
C LEU A 224 3.75 -8.86 14.40
N MET A 225 4.10 -7.60 14.56
CA MET A 225 5.09 -6.88 13.76
C MET A 225 6.51 -7.24 14.23
N VAL A 226 7.08 -8.35 13.72
CA VAL A 226 8.35 -8.92 14.23
C VAL A 226 9.62 -8.32 13.61
N ASP A 227 9.48 -7.46 12.60
CA ASP A 227 10.60 -6.76 11.95
C ASP A 227 10.71 -5.28 12.38
N VAL A 228 10.18 -4.93 13.56
CA VAL A 228 10.27 -3.56 14.07
C VAL A 228 11.73 -3.18 14.35
N LYS A 229 12.14 -1.97 13.95
CA LYS A 229 13.48 -1.41 14.23
C LYS A 229 13.50 -0.79 15.62
N ALA A 230 14.26 -1.37 16.55
CA ALA A 230 14.35 -0.94 17.94
C ALA A 230 15.27 0.30 18.13
N SER A 231 14.94 1.43 17.50
CA SER A 231 15.75 2.64 17.43
C SER A 231 15.69 3.52 18.68
N ASN A 232 14.73 3.28 19.58
CA ASN A 232 14.57 4.01 20.84
C ASN A 232 14.02 3.09 21.94
N GLU A 233 13.98 3.58 23.18
CA GLU A 233 13.53 2.80 24.34
C GLU A 233 12.10 2.29 24.21
N LYS A 234 11.16 3.12 23.73
CA LYS A 234 9.77 2.72 23.48
C LYS A 234 9.69 1.55 22.49
N LEU A 235 10.51 1.54 21.45
CA LEU A 235 10.53 0.47 20.46
C LEU A 235 11.22 -0.79 20.99
N ARG A 236 12.24 -0.64 21.87
CA ARG A 236 12.82 -1.79 22.59
C ARG A 236 11.80 -2.47 23.50
N GLU A 237 11.06 -1.71 24.28
CA GLU A 237 9.96 -2.24 25.10
C GLU A 237 8.86 -2.89 24.25
N ARG A 238 8.59 -2.34 23.08
CA ARG A 238 7.69 -2.99 22.11
C ARG A 238 8.22 -4.35 21.65
N CYS A 239 9.53 -4.50 21.37
CA CYS A 239 10.16 -5.78 21.03
C CYS A 239 9.98 -6.80 22.16
N VAL A 240 10.20 -6.41 23.42
CA VAL A 240 9.97 -7.29 24.58
C VAL A 240 8.54 -7.79 24.62
N ARG A 241 7.56 -6.90 24.47
CA ARG A 241 6.15 -7.26 24.43
C ARG A 241 5.82 -8.21 23.27
N ILE A 242 6.37 -7.96 22.07
CA ILE A 242 6.17 -8.81 20.88
C ILE A 242 6.72 -10.22 21.15
N VAL A 243 7.96 -10.34 21.65
CA VAL A 243 8.58 -11.63 21.93
C VAL A 243 7.79 -12.39 22.99
N ARG A 244 7.37 -11.74 24.07
CA ARG A 244 6.51 -12.35 25.10
C ARG A 244 5.18 -12.84 24.54
N GLN A 245 4.51 -12.03 23.72
CA GLN A 245 3.24 -12.40 23.08
C GLN A 245 3.40 -13.58 22.10
N ALA A 246 4.52 -13.63 21.40
CA ALA A 246 4.81 -14.67 20.41
C ALA A 246 5.18 -16.02 21.07
N THR A 247 5.83 -15.98 22.24
CA THR A 247 6.46 -17.17 22.84
C THR A 247 5.84 -17.62 24.16
N GLY A 248 5.10 -16.74 24.83
CA GLY A 248 4.64 -16.96 26.22
C GLY A 248 5.76 -16.84 27.27
N ALA A 249 6.98 -16.45 26.88
CA ALA A 249 8.11 -16.35 27.78
C ALA A 249 7.95 -15.22 28.81
N GLU A 250 8.57 -15.43 29.99
CA GLU A 250 8.67 -14.41 31.02
C GLU A 250 9.52 -13.23 30.58
N ASP A 251 9.31 -12.07 31.20
CA ASP A 251 9.98 -10.80 30.85
C ASP A 251 11.51 -10.92 30.81
N ALA A 252 12.10 -11.55 31.83
CA ALA A 252 13.53 -11.73 31.91
C ALA A 252 14.11 -12.57 30.77
N ALA A 253 13.45 -13.66 30.40
CA ALA A 253 13.86 -14.51 29.29
C ALA A 253 13.73 -13.82 27.94
N ALA A 254 12.64 -13.07 27.72
CA ALA A 254 12.44 -12.30 26.50
C ALA A 254 13.50 -11.20 26.33
N ARG A 255 13.84 -10.49 27.41
CA ARG A 255 14.90 -9.47 27.40
C ARG A 255 16.28 -10.06 27.14
N ALA A 256 16.61 -11.19 27.77
CA ALA A 256 17.88 -11.89 27.55
C ALA A 256 18.05 -12.29 26.07
N ALA A 257 17.04 -12.94 25.48
CA ALA A 257 17.05 -13.31 24.07
C ALA A 257 17.16 -12.08 23.14
N LEU A 258 16.47 -10.98 23.45
CA LEU A 258 16.54 -9.75 22.66
C LEU A 258 17.90 -9.05 22.76
N ILE A 259 18.54 -9.05 23.94
CA ILE A 259 19.92 -8.53 24.11
C ILE A 259 20.88 -9.35 23.24
N GLU A 260 20.82 -10.68 23.30
CA GLU A 260 21.66 -11.56 22.51
C GLU A 260 21.48 -11.37 21.00
N THR A 261 20.24 -11.12 20.55
CA THR A 261 19.89 -10.90 19.13
C THR A 261 19.96 -9.44 18.69
N ASN A 262 20.55 -8.54 19.52
CA ASN A 262 20.57 -7.10 19.25
C ASN A 262 19.17 -6.52 18.94
N TYR A 263 18.18 -6.92 19.73
CA TYR A 263 16.76 -6.54 19.59
C TYR A 263 16.08 -6.99 18.27
N ALA A 264 16.63 -7.97 17.59
CA ALA A 264 15.94 -8.62 16.47
C ALA A 264 14.90 -9.62 17.01
N CYS A 265 13.60 -9.32 16.84
CA CYS A 265 12.55 -10.16 17.42
C CYS A 265 12.48 -11.56 16.80
N LYS A 266 12.70 -11.71 15.49
CA LYS A 266 12.58 -13.01 14.80
C LYS A 266 13.52 -14.06 15.37
N PRO A 267 14.87 -13.84 15.42
CA PRO A 267 15.75 -14.84 16.02
C PRO A 267 15.47 -15.04 17.51
N ALA A 268 15.12 -14.02 18.28
CA ALA A 268 14.74 -14.15 19.68
C ALA A 268 13.51 -15.07 19.88
N ILE A 269 12.51 -14.97 19.00
CA ILE A 269 11.32 -15.83 19.02
C ILE A 269 11.70 -17.28 18.71
N VAL A 270 12.52 -17.51 17.66
CA VAL A 270 12.94 -18.86 17.27
C VAL A 270 13.81 -19.51 18.37
N MET A 271 14.74 -18.74 18.98
CA MET A 271 15.55 -19.22 20.11
C MET A 271 14.67 -19.72 21.26
N LEU A 272 13.68 -18.92 21.66
CA LEU A 272 12.83 -19.24 22.80
C LEU A 272 11.86 -20.39 22.53
N LEU A 273 11.34 -20.52 21.30
CA LEU A 273 10.38 -21.57 20.96
C LEU A 273 11.04 -22.90 20.69
N LEU A 274 12.24 -22.93 20.10
CA LEU A 274 12.95 -24.17 19.75
C LEU A 274 14.08 -24.53 20.72
N GLY A 275 14.44 -23.65 21.67
CA GLY A 275 15.55 -23.89 22.59
C GLY A 275 16.93 -23.93 21.90
N VAL A 276 17.09 -23.27 20.76
CA VAL A 276 18.34 -23.18 20.00
C VAL A 276 19.09 -21.88 20.35
N ASP A 277 20.39 -21.85 20.07
CA ASP A 277 21.18 -20.65 20.19
C ASP A 277 20.89 -19.66 19.04
N LYS A 278 21.46 -18.46 19.11
CA LYS A 278 21.30 -17.42 18.09
C LYS A 278 21.69 -17.89 16.70
N THR A 279 22.82 -18.61 16.57
CA THR A 279 23.33 -19.10 15.28
C THR A 279 22.37 -20.11 14.66
N GLY A 280 21.83 -21.02 15.47
CA GLY A 280 20.80 -21.97 15.07
C GLY A 280 19.53 -21.26 14.60
N ALA A 281 19.06 -20.27 15.35
CA ALA A 281 17.87 -19.49 14.99
C ALA A 281 18.05 -18.70 13.68
N GLU A 282 19.20 -18.04 13.48
CA GLU A 282 19.51 -17.32 12.24
C GLU A 282 19.63 -18.27 11.04
N THR A 283 20.20 -19.47 11.23
CA THR A 283 20.29 -20.50 10.19
C THR A 283 18.90 -20.97 9.77
N LEU A 284 18.01 -21.27 10.72
CA LEU A 284 16.64 -21.68 10.45
C LEU A 284 15.86 -20.59 9.73
N LEU A 285 15.97 -19.33 10.18
CA LEU A 285 15.34 -18.20 9.52
C LEU A 285 15.84 -17.98 8.10
N THR A 286 17.14 -18.16 7.87
CA THR A 286 17.72 -18.04 6.51
C THR A 286 17.15 -19.11 5.57
N ARG A 287 17.06 -20.35 5.99
CA ARG A 287 16.44 -21.45 5.23
C ARG A 287 14.95 -21.21 4.97
N ALA A 288 14.27 -20.58 5.91
CA ALA A 288 12.85 -20.23 5.85
C ALA A 288 12.56 -18.87 5.14
N ASN A 289 13.55 -18.26 4.45
CA ASN A 289 13.44 -16.94 3.83
C ASN A 289 12.93 -15.86 4.80
N GLY A 290 13.41 -15.89 6.04
CA GLY A 290 13.04 -14.93 7.09
C GLY A 290 11.64 -15.10 7.69
N ARG A 291 10.92 -16.18 7.38
CA ARG A 291 9.56 -16.46 7.86
C ARG A 291 9.61 -17.27 9.15
N VAL A 292 9.21 -16.65 10.28
CA VAL A 292 9.25 -17.33 11.59
C VAL A 292 8.44 -18.61 11.60
N ALA A 293 7.20 -18.60 11.10
CA ALA A 293 6.35 -19.79 11.07
C ALA A 293 7.03 -20.98 10.36
N ALA A 294 7.61 -20.72 9.17
CA ALA A 294 8.32 -21.77 8.43
C ALA A 294 9.62 -22.22 9.11
N ALA A 295 10.32 -21.32 9.82
CA ALA A 295 11.51 -21.68 10.59
C ALA A 295 11.20 -22.57 11.81
N LEU A 296 9.97 -22.55 12.32
CA LEU A 296 9.51 -23.36 13.44
C LEU A 296 9.05 -24.77 12.99
N GLU A 297 8.70 -24.94 11.73
CA GLU A 297 8.24 -26.21 11.15
C GLU A 297 9.41 -27.11 10.69
N GLY A 298 10.66 -26.59 10.64
CA GLY A 298 11.88 -27.28 10.26
C GLY A 298 12.20 -27.14 8.80
#